data_2bed8066e1038a8febbf28d10806e05d
#
_entry.id   2bed8066e1038a8febbf28d10806e05d
#
_cell.length_a   1.000
_cell.length_b   1.000
_cell.length_c   1.000
_cell.angle_alpha   90.00
_cell.angle_beta   90.00
_cell.angle_gamma   90.00
#
_symmetry.space_group_name_H-M   'P 1'
#
loop_
_entity.id
_entity.type
_entity.pdbx_description
1 polymer ?
#
loop_
_entity_poly.entity_id
_entity_poly.type
_entity_poly.pdbx_seq_one_letter_code
_entity_poly.pdbx_strand_id
1 'polypeptide(L)'
;MAEGWSRFALRFSDYYDSLDIESIWTPPRLRNREWMFIPWGGAPPIRHTAFSDKTALQSFLRTRSPHSCFHSTAYYQDPSRGKMIEKGWLGADLIFDLDGDHLPGVSDNDFPLMIETIQGQAWRLWNEFLEPEFGFKEEHVQTTFSGHRGFHIHIRDPKSMHLDSNARREIVNYIRGEGIDIQSTIHAKSGWGSRALEGIDSTLEKLSKISSPSDEKESITKELHNILTTRANSPNVSLRSTSISSIVELSKLSKSKDRIDRLKKNPELMVFG
;
A
#
# COMPACT_ATOMS: atom_id res chain seq x y z
N MET A 1 -23.03 22.98 19.54
CA MET A 1 -21.86 22.47 18.78
C MET A 1 -20.95 23.57 18.20
N ALA A 2 -21.38 24.83 18.15
CA ALA A 2 -20.55 25.91 17.59
C ALA A 2 -19.43 26.44 18.49
N GLU A 3 -19.58 26.40 19.81
CA GLU A 3 -18.58 26.98 20.74
C GLU A 3 -17.26 26.20 20.85
N GLY A 4 -17.30 24.88 20.70
CA GLY A 4 -16.07 24.06 20.75
C GLY A 4 -15.13 24.29 19.57
N TRP A 5 -15.68 24.44 18.39
CA TRP A 5 -14.91 24.64 17.15
C TRP A 5 -14.27 26.03 17.07
N SER A 6 -14.89 27.07 17.64
CA SER A 6 -14.33 28.42 17.65
C SER A 6 -13.00 28.52 18.41
N ARG A 7 -12.84 27.77 19.52
CA ARG A 7 -11.57 27.72 20.29
C ARG A 7 -10.44 27.06 19.49
N PHE A 8 -10.73 26.00 18.73
CA PHE A 8 -9.75 25.37 17.87
C PHE A 8 -9.37 26.28 16.69
N ALA A 9 -10.35 26.91 16.06
CA ALA A 9 -10.11 27.86 14.97
C ALA A 9 -9.16 29.00 15.39
N LEU A 10 -9.34 29.55 16.60
CA LEU A 10 -8.43 30.57 17.14
C LEU A 10 -7.00 30.03 17.33
N ARG A 11 -6.83 28.84 17.91
CA ARG A 11 -5.51 28.22 18.04
C ARG A 11 -4.83 27.94 16.71
N PHE A 12 -5.61 27.55 15.68
CA PHE A 12 -5.08 27.39 14.34
C PHE A 12 -4.68 28.73 13.73
N SER A 13 -5.44 29.79 13.98
CA SER A 13 -5.06 31.16 13.56
C SER A 13 -3.73 31.58 14.18
N ASP A 14 -3.59 31.45 15.50
CA ASP A 14 -2.36 31.75 16.22
C ASP A 14 -1.18 30.93 15.68
N TYR A 15 -1.42 29.64 15.39
CA TYR A 15 -0.41 28.76 14.80
C TYR A 15 0.03 29.24 13.42
N TYR A 16 -0.92 29.50 12.51
CA TYR A 16 -0.58 29.99 11.17
C TYR A 16 0.08 31.36 11.19
N ASP A 17 -0.26 32.23 12.12
CA ASP A 17 0.38 33.54 12.27
C ASP A 17 1.84 33.40 12.77
N SER A 18 2.10 32.41 13.63
CA SER A 18 3.43 32.13 14.17
C SER A 18 4.33 31.35 13.21
N LEU A 19 3.79 30.76 12.14
CA LEU A 19 4.59 29.94 11.21
C LEU A 19 5.66 30.76 10.52
N ASP A 20 6.92 30.34 10.71
CA ASP A 20 8.01 30.80 9.90
C ASP A 20 7.92 30.22 8.49
N ILE A 21 8.20 31.04 7.49
CA ILE A 21 8.17 30.63 6.08
C ILE A 21 9.11 29.45 5.80
N GLU A 22 10.26 29.40 6.47
CA GLU A 22 11.24 28.33 6.29
C GLU A 22 10.72 26.98 6.82
N SER A 23 9.88 27.00 7.85
CA SER A 23 9.27 25.80 8.43
C SER A 23 8.12 25.21 7.61
N ILE A 24 7.56 25.98 6.67
CA ILE A 24 6.45 25.50 5.82
C ILE A 24 7.01 24.55 4.76
N TRP A 25 6.68 23.28 4.86
CA TRP A 25 6.95 22.35 3.77
C TRP A 25 6.01 22.60 2.59
N THR A 26 6.54 22.53 1.38
CA THR A 26 5.75 22.61 0.14
C THR A 26 6.07 21.45 -0.77
N PRO A 27 5.06 20.89 -1.47
CA PRO A 27 5.31 19.84 -2.44
C PRO A 27 6.14 20.37 -3.61
N PRO A 28 6.97 19.53 -4.24
CA PRO A 28 7.65 19.90 -5.47
C PRO A 28 6.67 20.39 -6.54
N ARG A 29 7.12 21.33 -7.38
CA ARG A 29 6.30 21.96 -8.42
C ARG A 29 5.04 22.63 -7.87
N LEU A 30 5.17 23.38 -6.79
CA LEU A 30 4.08 24.07 -6.10
C LEU A 30 3.13 24.80 -7.07
N ARG A 31 3.67 25.53 -8.06
CA ARG A 31 2.90 26.31 -9.04
C ARG A 31 1.95 25.46 -9.90
N ASN A 32 2.27 24.19 -10.07
CA ASN A 32 1.54 23.27 -10.92
C ASN A 32 0.52 22.44 -10.16
N ARG A 33 0.33 22.69 -8.85
CA ARG A 33 -0.58 21.90 -8.03
C ARG A 33 -1.85 22.68 -7.71
N GLU A 34 -2.98 21.99 -7.82
CA GLU A 34 -4.23 22.46 -7.26
C GLU A 34 -4.23 22.26 -5.76
N TRP A 35 -4.74 23.25 -5.04
CA TRP A 35 -4.95 23.17 -3.61
C TRP A 35 -6.42 23.20 -3.27
N MET A 36 -6.76 22.50 -2.20
CA MET A 36 -8.06 22.50 -1.57
C MET A 36 -7.91 22.73 -0.08
N PHE A 37 -8.76 23.56 0.48
CA PHE A 37 -8.77 23.86 1.91
C PHE A 37 -10.15 23.65 2.48
N ILE A 38 -10.21 23.08 3.69
CA ILE A 38 -11.43 22.94 4.45
C ILE A 38 -11.46 24.02 5.52
N PRO A 39 -12.40 24.97 5.46
CA PRO A 39 -12.59 25.99 6.49
C PRO A 39 -13.18 25.39 7.77
N TRP A 40 -13.05 26.13 8.87
CA TRP A 40 -13.78 25.84 10.09
C TRP A 40 -15.29 26.14 9.95
N GLY A 41 -16.10 25.54 10.83
CA GLY A 41 -17.51 25.88 10.94
C GLY A 41 -18.41 25.28 9.86
N GLY A 42 -17.96 24.30 9.08
CA GLY A 42 -18.77 23.60 8.09
C GLY A 42 -18.99 24.39 6.79
N ALA A 43 -18.22 25.44 6.55
CA ALA A 43 -18.26 26.15 5.28
C ALA A 43 -17.75 25.25 4.14
N PRO A 44 -18.21 25.45 2.89
CA PRO A 44 -17.77 24.65 1.73
C PRO A 44 -16.26 24.68 1.54
N PRO A 45 -15.64 23.58 1.05
CA PRO A 45 -14.23 23.54 0.72
C PRO A 45 -13.87 24.61 -0.32
N ILE A 46 -12.76 25.29 -0.09
CA ILE A 46 -12.14 26.22 -1.05
C ILE A 46 -11.30 25.39 -2.01
N ARG A 47 -11.69 25.31 -3.26
CA ARG A 47 -11.05 24.51 -4.31
C ARG A 47 -10.46 25.38 -5.41
N HIS A 48 -9.76 24.73 -6.34
CA HIS A 48 -9.19 25.38 -7.53
C HIS A 48 -8.26 26.54 -7.17
N THR A 49 -7.50 26.38 -6.09
CA THR A 49 -6.53 27.37 -5.63
C THR A 49 -5.13 26.95 -6.06
N ALA A 50 -4.32 27.91 -6.46
CA ALA A 50 -2.92 27.68 -6.83
C ALA A 50 -2.05 28.78 -6.26
N PHE A 51 -0.77 28.50 -6.04
CA PHE A 51 0.17 29.44 -5.47
C PHE A 51 1.41 29.56 -6.35
N SER A 52 1.84 30.80 -6.59
CA SER A 52 3.08 31.09 -7.33
C SER A 52 4.33 30.65 -6.57
N ASP A 53 4.28 30.75 -5.26
CA ASP A 53 5.42 30.53 -4.38
C ASP A 53 4.98 30.26 -2.92
N LYS A 54 5.93 29.96 -2.08
CA LYS A 54 5.75 29.65 -0.66
C LYS A 54 5.17 30.84 0.14
N THR A 55 5.54 32.07 -0.24
CA THR A 55 5.05 33.30 0.41
C THR A 55 3.57 33.49 0.18
N ALA A 56 3.10 33.24 -1.05
CA ALA A 56 1.68 33.31 -1.38
C ALA A 56 0.86 32.27 -0.62
N LEU A 57 1.38 31.03 -0.48
CA LEU A 57 0.77 29.99 0.34
C LEU A 57 0.72 30.42 1.82
N GLN A 58 1.80 30.92 2.40
CA GLN A 58 1.85 31.39 3.78
C GLN A 58 0.83 32.50 4.02
N SER A 59 0.78 33.49 3.15
CA SER A 59 -0.20 34.58 3.24
C SER A 59 -1.66 34.06 3.24
N PHE A 60 -1.95 33.08 2.40
CA PHE A 60 -3.25 32.44 2.37
C PHE A 60 -3.57 31.70 3.69
N LEU A 61 -2.60 30.92 4.20
CA LEU A 61 -2.76 30.16 5.45
C LEU A 61 -3.05 31.10 6.64
N ARG A 62 -2.29 32.20 6.75
CA ARG A 62 -2.50 33.22 7.79
C ARG A 62 -3.86 33.88 7.68
N THR A 63 -4.30 34.24 6.46
CA THR A 63 -5.56 34.95 6.25
C THR A 63 -6.78 34.06 6.43
N ARG A 64 -6.69 32.79 6.08
CA ARG A 64 -7.83 31.85 6.05
C ARG A 64 -7.86 30.87 7.21
N SER A 65 -6.74 30.62 7.85
CA SER A 65 -6.56 29.69 8.97
C SER A 65 -7.36 28.39 8.80
N PRO A 66 -7.17 27.63 7.70
CA PRO A 66 -8.04 26.51 7.38
C PRO A 66 -7.87 25.36 8.37
N HIS A 67 -8.94 24.56 8.52
CA HIS A 67 -8.92 23.32 9.28
C HIS A 67 -7.98 22.28 8.65
N SER A 68 -8.03 22.12 7.32
CA SER A 68 -7.24 21.15 6.58
C SER A 68 -6.77 21.71 5.25
N CYS A 69 -5.59 21.28 4.84
CA CYS A 69 -4.92 21.68 3.61
C CYS A 69 -4.59 20.45 2.78
N PHE A 70 -4.97 20.46 1.51
CA PHE A 70 -4.70 19.37 0.58
C PHE A 70 -4.07 19.92 -0.70
N HIS A 71 -3.18 19.17 -1.29
CA HIS A 71 -2.66 19.46 -2.62
C HIS A 71 -2.89 18.27 -3.56
N SER A 72 -3.02 18.54 -4.85
CA SER A 72 -3.19 17.51 -5.86
C SER A 72 -1.92 16.67 -6.02
N THR A 73 -2.11 15.37 -6.28
CA THR A 73 -1.03 14.50 -6.75
C THR A 73 -0.67 14.81 -8.19
N ALA A 74 -1.63 15.29 -8.97
CA ALA A 74 -1.45 15.70 -10.34
C ALA A 74 -0.83 17.09 -10.46
N TYR A 75 -0.14 17.28 -11.57
CA TYR A 75 0.42 18.57 -12.01
C TYR A 75 -0.41 19.10 -13.17
N TYR A 76 -0.67 20.38 -13.15
CA TYR A 76 -1.45 21.07 -14.17
C TYR A 76 -0.73 22.29 -14.71
N GLN A 77 -1.03 22.63 -15.94
CA GLN A 77 -0.56 23.88 -16.54
C GLN A 77 -1.22 25.09 -15.87
N ASP A 78 -2.55 25.00 -15.64
CA ASP A 78 -3.33 25.99 -14.92
C ASP A 78 -4.21 25.29 -13.85
N PRO A 79 -3.65 25.05 -12.64
CA PRO A 79 -4.37 24.32 -11.60
C PRO A 79 -5.59 25.08 -11.03
N SER A 80 -5.69 26.41 -11.27
CA SER A 80 -6.78 27.25 -10.76
C SER A 80 -8.08 27.14 -11.57
N ARG A 81 -8.05 26.56 -12.76
CA ARG A 81 -9.25 26.34 -13.57
C ARG A 81 -10.27 25.44 -12.88
N GLY A 82 -11.55 25.78 -13.01
CA GLY A 82 -12.65 25.00 -12.42
C GLY A 82 -12.89 23.66 -13.13
N LYS A 83 -12.73 23.62 -14.46
CA LYS A 83 -12.95 22.41 -15.24
C LYS A 83 -11.66 21.64 -15.49
N MET A 84 -11.69 20.33 -15.30
CA MET A 84 -10.51 19.47 -15.46
C MET A 84 -9.87 19.58 -16.84
N ILE A 85 -10.67 19.64 -17.89
CA ILE A 85 -10.19 19.74 -19.27
C ILE A 85 -9.40 21.04 -19.54
N GLU A 86 -9.70 22.11 -18.79
CA GLU A 86 -9.06 23.40 -18.93
C GLU A 86 -7.75 23.52 -18.13
N LYS A 87 -7.51 22.58 -17.21
CA LYS A 87 -6.31 22.59 -16.35
C LYS A 87 -5.03 22.25 -17.09
N GLY A 88 -5.11 21.49 -18.18
CA GLY A 88 -3.92 21.00 -18.90
C GLY A 88 -3.08 20.07 -18.02
N TRP A 89 -3.43 18.78 -17.99
CA TRP A 89 -2.71 17.78 -17.20
C TRP A 89 -1.27 17.60 -17.68
N LEU A 90 -0.30 17.64 -16.76
CA LEU A 90 1.14 17.53 -17.05
C LEU A 90 1.76 16.24 -16.49
N GLY A 91 0.99 15.46 -15.76
CA GLY A 91 1.46 14.26 -15.09
C GLY A 91 0.99 14.20 -13.64
N ALA A 92 1.39 13.17 -12.91
CA ALA A 92 1.07 13.04 -11.49
C ALA A 92 2.13 12.23 -10.74
N ASP A 93 2.29 12.49 -9.44
CA ASP A 93 2.99 11.59 -8.53
C ASP A 93 2.27 10.23 -8.51
N LEU A 94 3.02 9.15 -8.30
CA LEU A 94 2.43 7.88 -7.94
C LEU A 94 2.38 7.82 -6.42
N ILE A 95 1.20 7.56 -5.86
CA ILE A 95 1.01 7.51 -4.41
C ILE A 95 0.39 6.17 -4.03
N PHE A 96 0.99 5.51 -3.04
CA PHE A 96 0.42 4.37 -2.35
C PHE A 96 -0.08 4.85 -1.00
N ASP A 97 -1.37 4.66 -0.78
CA ASP A 97 -2.06 4.95 0.47
C ASP A 97 -2.28 3.63 1.21
N LEU A 98 -1.59 3.46 2.34
CA LEU A 98 -1.71 2.29 3.20
C LEU A 98 -2.50 2.70 4.44
N ASP A 99 -3.71 2.20 4.52
CA ASP A 99 -4.62 2.48 5.64
C ASP A 99 -4.71 1.28 6.60
N GLY A 100 -4.71 1.57 7.90
CA GLY A 100 -4.84 0.59 8.97
C GLY A 100 -6.27 0.16 9.27
N ASP A 101 -7.27 0.69 8.57
CA ASP A 101 -8.65 0.31 8.80
C ASP A 101 -8.89 -1.16 8.36
N HIS A 102 -9.48 -1.94 9.28
CA HIS A 102 -9.87 -3.32 9.02
C HIS A 102 -8.71 -4.31 8.75
N LEU A 103 -7.58 -4.13 9.42
CA LEU A 103 -6.48 -5.08 9.35
C LEU A 103 -6.89 -6.44 9.97
N PRO A 104 -6.69 -7.56 9.24
CA PRO A 104 -6.97 -8.88 9.80
C PRO A 104 -6.17 -9.15 11.08
N GLY A 105 -6.88 -9.51 12.16
CA GLY A 105 -6.25 -9.84 13.44
C GLY A 105 -5.82 -8.66 14.30
N VAL A 106 -6.08 -7.42 13.87
CA VAL A 106 -5.80 -6.20 14.64
C VAL A 106 -7.11 -5.54 15.03
N SER A 107 -7.27 -5.23 16.31
CA SER A 107 -8.43 -4.47 16.78
C SER A 107 -8.31 -3.00 16.39
N ASP A 108 -9.42 -2.38 15.94
CA ASP A 108 -9.47 -0.95 15.61
C ASP A 108 -9.13 -0.04 16.81
N ASN A 109 -9.17 -0.58 18.04
CA ASN A 109 -8.81 0.12 19.26
C ASN A 109 -7.34 -0.05 19.66
N ASP A 110 -6.60 -0.97 19.02
CA ASP A 110 -5.17 -1.19 19.28
C ASP A 110 -4.31 -0.36 18.31
N PHE A 111 -4.29 0.95 18.56
CA PHE A 111 -3.55 1.89 17.72
C PHE A 111 -2.05 1.56 17.60
N PRO A 112 -1.31 1.21 18.67
CA PRO A 112 0.11 0.86 18.54
C PRO A 112 0.35 -0.33 17.62
N LEU A 113 -0.38 -1.43 17.81
CA LEU A 113 -0.25 -2.63 16.97
C LEU A 113 -0.65 -2.35 15.52
N MET A 114 -1.70 -1.54 15.32
CA MET A 114 -2.13 -1.13 13.98
C MET A 114 -1.04 -0.36 13.26
N ILE A 115 -0.42 0.65 13.90
CA ILE A 115 0.65 1.45 13.28
C ILE A 115 1.87 0.58 13.00
N GLU A 116 2.28 -0.29 13.90
CA GLU A 116 3.39 -1.23 13.69
C GLU A 116 3.11 -2.15 12.49
N THR A 117 1.90 -2.68 12.39
CA THR A 117 1.49 -3.57 11.30
C THR A 117 1.54 -2.84 9.95
N ILE A 118 0.98 -1.63 9.85
CA ILE A 118 0.97 -0.84 8.61
C ILE A 118 2.38 -0.35 8.25
N GLN A 119 3.19 0.03 9.23
CA GLN A 119 4.59 0.36 9.00
C GLN A 119 5.35 -0.83 8.41
N GLY A 120 5.12 -2.03 8.94
CA GLY A 120 5.67 -3.27 8.40
C GLY A 120 5.22 -3.53 6.96
N GLN A 121 3.95 -3.27 6.62
CA GLN A 121 3.45 -3.40 5.25
C GLN A 121 4.06 -2.35 4.30
N ALA A 122 4.20 -1.10 4.76
CA ALA A 122 4.86 -0.06 3.97
C ALA A 122 6.33 -0.41 3.67
N TRP A 123 7.03 -0.95 4.67
CA TRP A 123 8.40 -1.44 4.50
C TRP A 123 8.49 -2.60 3.50
N ARG A 124 7.57 -3.57 3.59
CA ARG A 124 7.51 -4.69 2.64
C ARG A 124 7.18 -4.21 1.22
N LEU A 125 6.24 -3.30 1.07
CA LEU A 125 5.90 -2.72 -0.23
C LEU A 125 7.13 -2.09 -0.90
N TRP A 126 7.92 -1.34 -0.14
CA TRP A 126 9.15 -0.75 -0.65
C TRP A 126 10.19 -1.82 -1.00
N ASN A 127 10.56 -2.67 -0.05
CA ASN A 127 11.70 -3.59 -0.19
C ASN A 127 11.40 -4.80 -1.08
N GLU A 128 10.14 -5.20 -1.20
CA GLU A 128 9.80 -6.39 -1.98
C GLU A 128 9.31 -6.06 -3.39
N PHE A 129 8.80 -4.83 -3.64
CA PHE A 129 8.21 -4.47 -4.92
C PHE A 129 8.78 -3.19 -5.51
N LEU A 130 8.67 -2.06 -4.82
CA LEU A 130 8.89 -0.76 -5.43
C LEU A 130 10.34 -0.54 -5.86
N GLU A 131 11.29 -0.89 -5.00
CA GLU A 131 12.71 -0.80 -5.31
C GLU A 131 13.18 -1.95 -6.22
N PRO A 132 13.02 -3.26 -5.83
CA PRO A 132 13.66 -4.35 -6.57
C PRO A 132 12.99 -4.69 -7.89
N GLU A 133 11.68 -4.49 -8.04
CA GLU A 133 10.95 -4.90 -9.24
C GLU A 133 10.58 -3.74 -10.16
N PHE A 134 10.15 -2.60 -9.58
CA PHE A 134 9.85 -1.41 -10.37
C PHE A 134 11.06 -0.50 -10.56
N GLY A 135 12.13 -0.69 -9.78
CA GLY A 135 13.37 0.06 -9.92
C GLY A 135 13.26 1.52 -9.49
N PHE A 136 12.29 1.84 -8.60
CA PHE A 136 12.20 3.18 -8.03
C PHE A 136 13.38 3.43 -7.09
N LYS A 137 13.89 4.63 -7.09
CA LYS A 137 15.03 5.03 -6.27
C LYS A 137 14.58 5.82 -5.05
N GLU A 138 15.26 5.63 -3.93
CA GLU A 138 14.98 6.29 -2.67
C GLU A 138 14.95 7.83 -2.82
N GLU A 139 15.81 8.40 -3.67
CA GLU A 139 15.87 9.86 -3.94
C GLU A 139 14.56 10.44 -4.50
N HIS A 140 13.69 9.60 -5.06
CA HIS A 140 12.39 9.98 -5.61
C HIS A 140 11.21 9.66 -4.68
N VAL A 141 11.48 9.13 -3.49
CA VAL A 141 10.46 8.64 -2.57
C VAL A 141 10.37 9.52 -1.33
N GLN A 142 9.15 9.78 -0.92
CA GLN A 142 8.84 10.39 0.37
C GLN A 142 7.74 9.59 1.05
N THR A 143 8.05 9.04 2.20
CA THR A 143 7.07 8.40 3.06
C THR A 143 6.60 9.37 4.13
N THR A 144 5.28 9.47 4.31
CA THR A 144 4.67 10.33 5.32
C THR A 144 3.65 9.54 6.13
N PHE A 145 3.60 9.81 7.43
CA PHE A 145 2.51 9.33 8.27
C PHE A 145 1.24 10.16 7.98
N SER A 146 0.10 9.50 7.81
CA SER A 146 -1.17 10.19 7.45
C SER A 146 -1.70 11.11 8.57
N GLY A 147 -1.16 10.95 9.79
CA GLY A 147 -1.66 11.66 10.99
C GLY A 147 -2.82 10.93 11.69
N HIS A 148 -3.24 9.79 11.16
CA HIS A 148 -4.32 8.99 11.75
C HIS A 148 -3.93 7.51 11.80
N ARG A 149 -4.15 6.73 10.76
CA ARG A 149 -4.04 5.26 10.79
C ARG A 149 -3.16 4.66 9.70
N GLY A 150 -2.39 5.46 8.97
CA GLY A 150 -1.70 4.94 7.80
C GLY A 150 -0.46 5.70 7.39
N PHE A 151 0.10 5.26 6.27
CA PHE A 151 1.26 5.85 5.63
C PHE A 151 0.99 6.10 4.14
N HIS A 152 1.46 7.23 3.65
CA HIS A 152 1.48 7.53 2.22
C HIS A 152 2.92 7.42 1.71
N ILE A 153 3.12 6.63 0.66
CA ILE A 153 4.39 6.56 -0.06
C ILE A 153 4.23 7.32 -1.37
N HIS A 154 4.88 8.47 -1.46
CA HIS A 154 4.88 9.32 -2.64
C HIS A 154 6.10 9.01 -3.50
N ILE A 155 5.89 8.64 -4.75
CA ILE A 155 6.93 8.40 -5.74
C ILE A 155 6.86 9.49 -6.80
N ARG A 156 7.95 10.25 -6.93
CA ARG A 156 8.10 11.37 -7.87
C ARG A 156 9.15 11.07 -8.93
N ASP A 157 9.20 9.80 -9.37
CA ASP A 157 10.08 9.39 -10.44
C ASP A 157 9.56 9.95 -11.78
N PRO A 158 10.39 10.67 -12.55
CA PRO A 158 10.00 11.17 -13.87
C PRO A 158 9.45 10.10 -14.82
N LYS A 159 9.91 8.86 -14.69
CA LYS A 159 9.45 7.74 -15.52
C LYS A 159 7.99 7.35 -15.24
N SER A 160 7.53 7.49 -14.00
CA SER A 160 6.16 7.15 -13.60
C SER A 160 5.17 8.31 -13.74
N MET A 161 5.66 9.53 -13.91
CA MET A 161 4.86 10.75 -13.87
C MET A 161 3.76 10.78 -14.93
N HIS A 162 4.03 10.23 -16.12
CA HIS A 162 3.11 10.25 -17.27
C HIS A 162 2.27 8.98 -17.42
N LEU A 163 2.35 8.04 -16.48
CA LEU A 163 1.51 6.84 -16.48
C LEU A 163 0.04 7.25 -16.42
N ASP A 164 -0.76 6.69 -17.31
CA ASP A 164 -2.21 6.87 -17.29
C ASP A 164 -2.88 6.05 -16.17
N SER A 165 -4.19 6.17 -16.04
CA SER A 165 -4.95 5.49 -14.98
C SER A 165 -4.91 3.97 -15.11
N ASN A 166 -4.78 3.43 -16.34
CA ASN A 166 -4.72 2.00 -16.55
C ASN A 166 -3.35 1.45 -16.13
N ALA A 167 -2.27 2.08 -16.59
CA ALA A 167 -0.90 1.68 -16.21
C ALA A 167 -0.70 1.76 -14.68
N ARG A 168 -1.25 2.78 -14.00
CA ARG A 168 -1.21 2.89 -12.54
C ARG A 168 -1.98 1.75 -11.86
N ARG A 169 -3.12 1.35 -12.41
CA ARG A 169 -3.92 0.24 -11.90
C ARG A 169 -3.19 -1.09 -12.06
N GLU A 170 -2.50 -1.29 -13.19
CA GLU A 170 -1.71 -2.50 -13.41
C GLU A 170 -0.56 -2.65 -12.41
N ILE A 171 0.08 -1.54 -11.98
CA ILE A 171 1.06 -1.58 -10.90
C ILE A 171 0.43 -2.10 -9.59
N VAL A 172 -0.76 -1.60 -9.25
CA VAL A 172 -1.48 -2.03 -8.04
C VAL A 172 -1.92 -3.48 -8.14
N ASN A 173 -2.48 -3.89 -9.30
CA ASN A 173 -2.90 -5.27 -9.55
C ASN A 173 -1.71 -6.23 -9.42
N TYR A 174 -0.56 -5.85 -9.97
CA TYR A 174 0.67 -6.64 -9.86
C TYR A 174 1.10 -6.80 -8.39
N ILE A 175 1.16 -5.70 -7.61
CA ILE A 175 1.53 -5.75 -6.19
C ILE A 175 0.56 -6.63 -5.38
N ARG A 176 -0.73 -6.61 -5.73
CA ARG A 176 -1.78 -7.42 -5.08
C ARG A 176 -1.83 -8.87 -5.57
N GLY A 177 -1.05 -9.21 -6.59
CA GLY A 177 -1.09 -10.54 -7.22
C GLY A 177 -2.37 -10.80 -8.01
N GLU A 178 -3.11 -9.75 -8.40
CA GLU A 178 -4.36 -9.89 -9.14
C GLU A 178 -4.10 -10.26 -10.60
N GLY A 179 -4.77 -11.32 -11.07
CA GLY A 179 -4.65 -11.79 -12.47
C GLY A 179 -3.35 -12.51 -12.79
N ILE A 180 -2.53 -12.85 -11.78
CA ILE A 180 -1.27 -13.57 -11.99
C ILE A 180 -1.53 -15.07 -12.00
N ASP A 181 -1.12 -15.73 -13.09
CA ASP A 181 -1.04 -17.18 -13.14
C ASP A 181 0.31 -17.65 -12.61
N ILE A 182 0.31 -18.10 -11.35
CA ILE A 182 1.52 -18.59 -10.68
C ILE A 182 2.12 -19.81 -11.42
N GLN A 183 1.29 -20.68 -11.97
CA GLN A 183 1.78 -21.88 -12.66
C GLN A 183 2.63 -21.54 -13.88
N SER A 184 2.22 -20.52 -14.64
CA SER A 184 2.98 -20.06 -15.82
C SER A 184 4.28 -19.35 -15.45
N THR A 185 4.34 -18.75 -14.26
CA THR A 185 5.48 -17.95 -13.78
C THR A 185 6.44 -18.71 -12.85
N ILE A 186 6.13 -19.95 -12.48
CA ILE A 186 6.90 -20.75 -11.49
C ILE A 186 8.39 -20.94 -11.83
N HIS A 187 8.73 -20.89 -13.12
CA HIS A 187 10.10 -21.01 -13.59
C HIS A 187 10.85 -19.67 -13.66
N ALA A 188 10.18 -18.56 -13.41
CA ALA A 188 10.80 -17.24 -13.37
C ALA A 188 11.80 -17.14 -12.22
N LYS A 189 12.86 -16.36 -12.43
CA LYS A 189 13.89 -16.13 -11.40
C LYS A 189 13.52 -15.00 -10.44
N SER A 190 12.46 -14.28 -10.71
CA SER A 190 12.00 -13.12 -9.95
C SER A 190 10.47 -12.99 -10.08
N GLY A 191 9.89 -12.05 -9.37
CA GLY A 191 8.45 -11.79 -9.39
C GLY A 191 7.64 -12.81 -8.61
N TRP A 192 6.35 -12.89 -8.91
CA TRP A 192 5.39 -13.69 -8.15
C TRP A 192 5.65 -15.19 -8.15
N GLY A 193 6.17 -15.74 -9.26
CA GLY A 193 6.53 -17.15 -9.32
C GLY A 193 7.65 -17.52 -8.32
N SER A 194 8.67 -16.69 -8.20
CA SER A 194 9.74 -16.87 -7.20
C SER A 194 9.21 -16.70 -5.77
N ARG A 195 8.43 -15.65 -5.51
CA ARG A 195 7.82 -15.39 -4.20
C ARG A 195 6.93 -16.54 -3.73
N ALA A 196 6.10 -17.05 -4.62
CA ALA A 196 5.23 -18.19 -4.30
C ALA A 196 6.05 -19.44 -3.94
N LEU A 197 7.11 -19.73 -4.70
CA LEU A 197 8.01 -20.84 -4.39
C LEU A 197 8.67 -20.69 -3.02
N GLU A 198 9.21 -19.51 -2.72
CA GLU A 198 9.87 -19.21 -1.44
C GLU A 198 8.88 -19.28 -0.27
N GLY A 199 7.68 -18.75 -0.45
CA GLY A 199 6.61 -18.79 0.55
C GLY A 199 6.17 -20.21 0.88
N ILE A 200 5.96 -21.05 -0.15
CA ILE A 200 5.61 -22.45 0.02
C ILE A 200 6.77 -23.22 0.66
N ASP A 201 8.01 -23.00 0.20
CA ASP A 201 9.18 -23.68 0.78
C ASP A 201 9.35 -23.35 2.26
N SER A 202 9.22 -22.08 2.63
CA SER A 202 9.26 -21.63 4.03
C SER A 202 8.15 -22.27 4.88
N THR A 203 6.95 -22.39 4.34
CA THR A 203 5.83 -23.06 5.02
C THR A 203 6.09 -24.55 5.22
N LEU A 204 6.56 -25.23 4.17
CA LEU A 204 6.94 -26.66 4.26
C LEU A 204 8.07 -26.90 5.23
N GLU A 205 9.04 -26.00 5.32
CA GLU A 205 10.12 -26.08 6.29
C GLU A 205 9.61 -25.95 7.73
N LYS A 206 8.72 -24.99 8.00
CA LYS A 206 8.09 -24.87 9.31
C LYS A 206 7.31 -26.12 9.69
N LEU A 207 6.53 -26.67 8.76
CA LEU A 207 5.80 -27.92 8.98
C LEU A 207 6.75 -29.11 9.27
N SER A 208 7.92 -29.17 8.62
CA SER A 208 8.90 -30.24 8.86
C SER A 208 9.52 -30.22 10.25
N LYS A 209 9.63 -29.01 10.84
CA LYS A 209 10.24 -28.77 12.16
C LYS A 209 9.29 -29.05 13.31
N ILE A 210 8.01 -29.22 13.06
CA ILE A 210 7.04 -29.60 14.09
C ILE A 210 7.27 -31.08 14.43
N SER A 211 8.11 -31.32 15.42
CA SER A 211 8.45 -32.64 15.97
C SER A 211 7.38 -33.04 16.99
N SER A 212 6.15 -33.24 16.55
CA SER A 212 5.02 -33.54 17.46
C SER A 212 4.55 -34.98 17.39
N PRO A 213 3.95 -35.50 18.49
CA PRO A 213 3.21 -36.74 18.48
C PRO A 213 2.13 -36.74 17.40
N SER A 214 1.66 -37.92 17.00
CA SER A 214 0.73 -38.14 15.90
C SER A 214 -0.51 -37.24 15.91
N ASP A 215 -0.99 -36.85 17.08
CA ASP A 215 -2.21 -36.08 17.30
C ASP A 215 -2.08 -34.59 16.86
N GLU A 216 -0.89 -34.01 17.03
CA GLU A 216 -0.63 -32.62 16.65
C GLU A 216 -0.43 -32.47 15.15
N LYS A 217 0.21 -33.47 14.51
CA LYS A 217 0.29 -33.55 13.03
C LYS A 217 -1.08 -33.72 12.40
N GLU A 218 -1.95 -34.50 13.04
CA GLU A 218 -3.32 -34.66 12.57
C GLU A 218 -4.15 -33.40 12.75
N SER A 219 -3.95 -32.65 13.85
CA SER A 219 -4.59 -31.35 14.10
C SER A 219 -4.17 -30.31 13.07
N ILE A 220 -2.86 -30.19 12.78
CA ILE A 220 -2.34 -29.25 11.78
C ILE A 220 -2.79 -29.63 10.37
N THR A 221 -2.84 -30.92 10.05
CA THR A 221 -3.37 -31.40 8.77
C THR A 221 -4.86 -31.06 8.63
N LYS A 222 -5.63 -31.15 9.70
CA LYS A 222 -7.05 -30.75 9.75
C LYS A 222 -7.19 -29.23 9.61
N GLU A 223 -6.34 -28.45 10.27
CA GLU A 223 -6.36 -26.99 10.19
C GLU A 223 -5.96 -26.49 8.80
N LEU A 224 -4.91 -27.04 8.21
CA LEU A 224 -4.56 -26.81 6.80
C LEU A 224 -5.69 -27.22 5.85
N HIS A 225 -6.32 -28.36 6.09
CA HIS A 225 -7.47 -28.79 5.30
C HIS A 225 -8.66 -27.82 5.43
N ASN A 226 -8.91 -27.30 6.63
CA ASN A 226 -9.95 -26.28 6.86
C ASN A 226 -9.62 -24.94 6.20
N ILE A 227 -8.38 -24.48 6.29
CA ILE A 227 -7.91 -23.25 5.63
C ILE A 227 -8.04 -23.39 4.10
N LEU A 228 -7.58 -24.51 3.56
CA LEU A 228 -7.63 -24.82 2.15
C LEU A 228 -9.09 -24.98 1.65
N THR A 229 -9.96 -25.65 2.42
CA THR A 229 -11.39 -25.80 2.10
C THR A 229 -12.17 -24.49 2.24
N THR A 230 -11.84 -23.64 3.20
CA THR A 230 -12.48 -22.33 3.38
C THR A 230 -12.11 -21.37 2.24
N ARG A 231 -10.87 -21.42 1.75
CA ARG A 231 -10.44 -20.71 0.54
C ARG A 231 -10.95 -21.33 -0.75
N ALA A 232 -11.17 -22.65 -0.79
CA ALA A 232 -11.70 -23.40 -1.95
C ALA A 232 -13.22 -23.23 -2.17
N ASN A 233 -13.94 -22.55 -1.29
CA ASN A 233 -15.29 -22.06 -1.57
C ASN A 233 -15.33 -20.92 -2.62
N SER A 234 -14.18 -20.53 -3.16
CA SER A 234 -14.08 -19.92 -4.50
C SER A 234 -14.45 -21.01 -5.55
N PRO A 235 -15.39 -20.73 -6.48
CA PRO A 235 -16.06 -21.75 -7.30
C PRO A 235 -15.17 -22.55 -8.27
N ASN A 236 -13.85 -22.37 -8.26
CA ASN A 236 -12.92 -22.90 -9.25
C ASN A 236 -11.85 -23.87 -8.74
N VAL A 237 -11.84 -24.26 -7.46
CA VAL A 237 -10.77 -25.13 -6.93
C VAL A 237 -11.32 -26.38 -6.26
N SER A 238 -11.25 -27.50 -6.95
CA SER A 238 -11.51 -28.85 -6.41
C SER A 238 -10.22 -29.41 -5.78
N LEU A 239 -10.12 -29.34 -4.46
CA LEU A 239 -9.07 -30.00 -3.68
C LEU A 239 -9.21 -31.52 -3.74
N ARG A 240 -8.29 -32.19 -4.45
CA ARG A 240 -8.22 -33.66 -4.43
C ARG A 240 -7.41 -34.12 -3.21
N SER A 241 -7.84 -35.19 -2.56
CA SER A 241 -7.14 -35.80 -1.40
C SER A 241 -5.67 -36.18 -1.69
N THR A 242 -5.34 -36.44 -2.96
CA THR A 242 -3.97 -36.66 -3.47
C THR A 242 -3.05 -35.46 -3.27
N SER A 243 -3.57 -34.24 -3.26
CA SER A 243 -2.74 -33.03 -3.11
C SER A 243 -2.26 -32.84 -1.67
N ILE A 244 -3.05 -33.20 -0.68
CA ILE A 244 -2.68 -33.10 0.75
C ILE A 244 -1.56 -34.09 1.09
N SER A 245 -1.67 -35.35 0.64
CA SER A 245 -0.61 -36.34 0.84
C SER A 245 0.69 -35.93 0.16
N SER A 246 0.63 -35.32 -1.02
CA SER A 246 1.81 -34.80 -1.73
C SER A 246 2.47 -33.64 -0.98
N ILE A 247 1.71 -32.74 -0.38
CA ILE A 247 2.22 -31.63 0.45
C ILE A 247 2.91 -32.19 1.71
N VAL A 248 2.29 -33.16 2.38
CA VAL A 248 2.90 -33.82 3.56
C VAL A 248 4.19 -34.54 3.19
N GLU A 249 4.26 -35.18 2.02
CA GLU A 249 5.51 -35.79 1.55
C GLU A 249 6.59 -34.76 1.21
N LEU A 250 6.21 -33.61 0.61
CA LEU A 250 7.13 -32.53 0.36
C LEU A 250 7.72 -31.94 1.66
N SER A 251 6.91 -31.84 2.71
CA SER A 251 7.37 -31.34 4.01
C SER A 251 8.40 -32.24 4.68
N LYS A 252 8.46 -33.53 4.31
CA LYS A 252 9.50 -34.47 4.81
C LYS A 252 10.86 -34.29 4.19
N LEU A 253 10.98 -33.56 3.08
CA LEU A 253 12.25 -33.28 2.43
C LEU A 253 13.03 -32.21 3.22
N SER A 254 14.24 -32.56 3.67
CA SER A 254 15.05 -31.68 4.52
C SER A 254 15.70 -30.51 3.77
N LYS A 255 15.91 -30.64 2.46
CA LYS A 255 16.61 -29.63 1.65
C LYS A 255 15.62 -28.79 0.83
N SER A 256 15.73 -27.48 0.95
CA SER A 256 14.94 -26.50 0.18
C SER A 256 15.02 -26.76 -1.33
N LYS A 257 16.22 -27.03 -1.85
CA LYS A 257 16.40 -27.33 -3.28
C LYS A 257 15.54 -28.49 -3.76
N ASP A 258 15.48 -29.57 -2.99
CA ASP A 258 14.73 -30.77 -3.38
C ASP A 258 13.21 -30.50 -3.35
N ARG A 259 12.75 -29.69 -2.39
CA ARG A 259 11.36 -29.23 -2.31
C ARG A 259 10.98 -28.36 -3.51
N ILE A 260 11.81 -27.36 -3.82
CA ILE A 260 11.59 -26.44 -4.94
C ILE A 260 11.61 -27.17 -6.29
N ASP A 261 12.56 -28.08 -6.50
CA ASP A 261 12.63 -28.86 -7.73
C ASP A 261 11.42 -29.76 -7.92
N ARG A 262 10.86 -30.28 -6.83
CA ARG A 262 9.64 -31.12 -6.86
C ARG A 262 8.38 -30.28 -7.08
N LEU A 263 8.30 -29.09 -6.51
CA LEU A 263 7.21 -28.12 -6.77
C LEU A 263 7.20 -27.68 -8.23
N LYS A 264 8.38 -27.37 -8.81
CA LYS A 264 8.50 -26.99 -10.22
C LYS A 264 8.07 -28.10 -11.19
N LYS A 265 8.21 -29.36 -10.79
CA LYS A 265 7.74 -30.51 -11.58
C LYS A 265 6.24 -30.77 -11.42
N ASN A 266 5.62 -30.25 -10.38
CA ASN A 266 4.19 -30.45 -10.08
C ASN A 266 3.56 -29.10 -9.75
N PRO A 267 3.41 -28.20 -10.76
CA PRO A 267 2.92 -26.83 -10.54
C PRO A 267 1.49 -26.77 -10.02
N GLU A 268 0.72 -27.84 -10.16
CA GLU A 268 -0.62 -27.96 -9.58
C GLU A 268 -0.63 -27.91 -8.04
N LEU A 269 0.51 -28.22 -7.39
CA LEU A 269 0.65 -28.09 -5.93
C LEU A 269 0.79 -26.65 -5.46
N MET A 270 1.09 -25.71 -6.38
CA MET A 270 1.21 -24.28 -6.08
C MET A 270 -0.13 -23.55 -5.89
N VAL A 271 -1.23 -24.17 -6.29
CA VAL A 271 -2.59 -23.58 -6.17
C VAL A 271 -3.04 -23.48 -4.70
N PHE A 272 -2.31 -24.09 -3.79
CA PHE A 272 -2.65 -24.22 -2.36
C PHE A 272 -1.83 -23.30 -1.45
N GLY A 273 -0.90 -22.52 -1.98
CA GLY A 273 -0.09 -21.52 -1.26
C GLY A 273 -0.60 -20.13 -1.46
#